data_6e22f60adcfba48dfcc4c831580fa475
#
_entry.id   6e22f60adcfba48dfcc4c831580fa475
#
_cell.length_a   1.000
_cell.length_b   1.000
_cell.length_c   1.000
_cell.angle_alpha   90.00
_cell.angle_beta   90.00
_cell.angle_gamma   90.00
#
_symmetry.space_group_name_H-M   'P 1'
#
loop_
_entity.id
_entity.type
_entity.pdbx_description
1 polymer ?
#
loop_
_entity_poly.entity_id
_entity_poly.type
_entity_poly.pdbx_seq_one_letter_code
_entity_poly.pdbx_strand_id
1 'polypeptide(L)'
;MLEEKLERSVEQSAVALTAMADDFFDHPEVGLQEFHAFETLTGWLEKEGFTVERGIAGMDTAFRAVWKHGEGGPNIGLLCEYDALAGLGHACGHHMQGPAILGAAKALKDAAIDAPYTITVYGTPAEE
;
A
#
# COMPACT_ATOMS: atom_id res chain seq x y z
N MET A 1 24.12 1.82 5.94
CA MET A 1 23.34 2.93 6.52
C MET A 1 21.85 2.71 6.27
N LEU A 2 21.01 3.25 7.14
CA LEU A 2 19.55 3.08 7.01
C LEU A 2 19.03 3.70 5.71
N GLU A 3 19.42 4.93 5.40
CA GLU A 3 18.98 5.61 4.18
C GLU A 3 19.30 4.78 2.93
N GLU A 4 20.51 4.28 2.81
CA GLU A 4 20.93 3.46 1.68
C GLU A 4 20.09 2.18 1.55
N LYS A 5 19.71 1.56 2.67
CA LYS A 5 18.85 0.38 2.66
C LYS A 5 17.45 0.70 2.17
N LEU A 6 16.90 1.83 2.61
CA LEU A 6 15.58 2.30 2.19
C LEU A 6 15.58 2.62 0.69
N GLU A 7 16.55 3.38 0.22
CA GLU A 7 16.69 3.73 -1.19
C GLU A 7 16.82 2.49 -2.07
N ARG A 8 17.66 1.55 -1.67
CA ARG A 8 17.86 0.31 -2.41
C ARG A 8 16.57 -0.50 -2.53
N SER A 9 15.80 -0.59 -1.45
CA SER A 9 14.51 -1.29 -1.47
C SER A 9 13.54 -0.64 -2.44
N VAL A 10 13.45 0.69 -2.41
CA VAL A 10 12.59 1.45 -3.33
C VAL A 10 13.03 1.24 -4.78
N GLU A 11 14.31 1.33 -5.05
CA GLU A 11 14.85 1.10 -6.40
C GLU A 11 14.55 -0.29 -6.93
N GLN A 12 14.67 -1.31 -6.09
CA GLN A 12 14.36 -2.70 -6.46
C GLN A 12 12.89 -2.90 -6.83
N SER A 13 12.01 -2.10 -6.26
CA SER A 13 10.56 -2.20 -6.49
C SER A 13 10.05 -1.22 -7.55
N ALA A 14 10.89 -0.29 -8.01
CA ALA A 14 10.46 0.85 -8.83
C ALA A 14 9.72 0.42 -10.11
N VAL A 15 10.25 -0.57 -10.84
CA VAL A 15 9.63 -1.03 -12.10
C VAL A 15 8.24 -1.62 -11.84
N ALA A 16 8.13 -2.50 -10.84
CA ALA A 16 6.86 -3.15 -10.51
C ALA A 16 5.82 -2.16 -9.99
N LEU A 17 6.23 -1.23 -9.13
CA LEU A 17 5.32 -0.23 -8.56
C LEU A 17 4.88 0.81 -9.60
N THR A 18 5.76 1.19 -10.51
CA THR A 18 5.41 2.09 -11.62
C THR A 18 4.41 1.41 -12.55
N ALA A 19 4.62 0.14 -12.88
CA ALA A 19 3.67 -0.63 -13.70
C ALA A 19 2.30 -0.74 -13.00
N MET A 20 2.28 -0.91 -11.68
CA MET A 20 1.04 -0.93 -10.91
C MET A 20 0.31 0.40 -10.98
N ALA A 21 1.04 1.52 -10.86
CA ALA A 21 0.45 2.86 -10.96
C ALA A 21 -0.15 3.10 -12.35
N ASP A 22 0.54 2.68 -13.39
CA ASP A 22 0.04 2.79 -14.77
C ASP A 22 -1.21 1.94 -14.98
N ASP A 23 -1.23 0.74 -14.43
CA ASP A 23 -2.39 -0.16 -14.48
C ASP A 23 -3.61 0.48 -13.80
N PHE A 24 -3.43 1.07 -12.63
CA PHE A 24 -4.52 1.75 -11.92
C PHE A 24 -5.01 2.98 -12.70
N PHE A 25 -4.10 3.72 -13.30
CA PHE A 25 -4.47 4.87 -14.13
C PHE A 25 -5.33 4.45 -15.33
N ASP A 26 -4.99 3.32 -15.95
CA ASP A 26 -5.71 2.80 -17.12
C ASP A 26 -7.04 2.13 -16.74
N HIS A 27 -7.23 1.78 -15.46
CA HIS A 27 -8.44 1.10 -14.95
C HIS A 27 -8.99 1.84 -13.74
N PRO A 28 -9.43 3.10 -13.91
CA PRO A 28 -9.91 3.88 -12.76
C PRO A 28 -11.20 3.30 -12.20
N GLU A 29 -11.28 3.27 -10.87
CA GLU A 29 -12.42 2.73 -10.14
C GLU A 29 -12.86 3.75 -9.10
N VAL A 30 -14.17 4.02 -9.05
CA VAL A 30 -14.74 4.99 -8.09
C VAL A 30 -14.86 4.37 -6.69
N GLY A 31 -15.08 5.22 -5.70
CA GLY A 31 -15.17 4.84 -4.30
C GLY A 31 -16.12 3.68 -4.03
N LEU A 32 -15.70 2.76 -3.19
CA LEU A 32 -16.35 1.50 -2.81
C LEU A 32 -16.49 0.49 -3.95
N GLN A 33 -15.94 0.77 -5.12
CA GLN A 33 -15.90 -0.14 -6.28
C GLN A 33 -14.47 -0.39 -6.76
N GLU A 34 -13.48 -0.11 -5.92
CA GLU A 34 -12.06 -0.23 -6.23
C GLU A 34 -11.57 -1.69 -6.12
N PHE A 35 -12.28 -2.63 -6.74
CA PHE A 35 -11.99 -4.06 -6.58
C PHE A 35 -10.67 -4.48 -7.22
N HIS A 36 -10.35 -3.97 -8.41
CA HIS A 36 -9.09 -4.30 -9.08
C HIS A 36 -7.89 -3.78 -8.30
N ALA A 37 -7.92 -2.52 -7.87
CA ALA A 37 -6.85 -1.94 -7.06
C ALA A 37 -6.73 -2.68 -5.72
N PHE A 38 -7.85 -2.94 -5.06
CA PHE A 38 -7.89 -3.69 -3.81
C PHE A 38 -7.22 -5.07 -3.94
N GLU A 39 -7.58 -5.85 -4.96
CA GLU A 39 -6.99 -7.18 -5.18
C GLU A 39 -5.49 -7.09 -5.48
N THR A 40 -5.08 -6.13 -6.28
CA THR A 40 -3.66 -5.93 -6.64
C THR A 40 -2.84 -5.54 -5.41
N LEU A 41 -3.31 -4.57 -4.63
CA LEU A 41 -2.60 -4.06 -3.45
C LEU A 41 -2.50 -5.13 -2.36
N THR A 42 -3.61 -5.81 -2.05
CA THR A 42 -3.62 -6.84 -1.01
C THR A 42 -2.78 -8.04 -1.41
N GLY A 43 -2.83 -8.46 -2.67
CA GLY A 43 -2.02 -9.57 -3.18
C GLY A 43 -0.53 -9.26 -3.11
N TRP A 44 -0.13 -8.03 -3.43
CA TRP A 44 1.27 -7.60 -3.35
C TRP A 44 1.75 -7.63 -1.88
N LEU A 45 0.94 -7.11 -0.96
CA LEU A 45 1.28 -7.09 0.47
C LEU A 45 1.41 -8.50 1.04
N GLU A 46 0.54 -9.42 0.65
CA GLU A 46 0.65 -10.82 1.08
C GLU A 46 1.95 -11.47 0.60
N LYS A 47 2.34 -11.23 -0.64
CA LYS A 47 3.60 -11.74 -1.19
C LYS A 47 4.81 -11.17 -0.45
N GLU A 48 4.70 -9.95 0.03
CA GLU A 48 5.75 -9.30 0.82
C GLU A 48 5.75 -9.72 2.29
N GLY A 49 4.86 -10.61 2.70
CA GLY A 49 4.86 -11.17 4.04
C GLY A 49 3.97 -10.43 5.04
N PHE A 50 3.12 -9.52 4.59
CA PHE A 50 2.14 -8.87 5.47
C PHE A 50 0.95 -9.79 5.69
N THR A 51 0.39 -9.74 6.89
CA THR A 51 -0.89 -10.41 7.20
C THR A 51 -2.02 -9.45 6.85
N VAL A 52 -2.86 -9.85 5.90
CA VAL A 52 -3.90 -8.98 5.34
C VAL A 52 -5.28 -9.37 5.83
N GLU A 53 -6.01 -8.40 6.38
CA GLU A 53 -7.44 -8.51 6.65
C GLU A 53 -8.21 -7.73 5.58
N ARG A 54 -9.20 -8.36 4.97
CA ARG A 54 -10.03 -7.78 3.91
C ARG A 54 -11.43 -7.48 4.43
N GLY A 55 -12.08 -6.46 3.87
CA GLY A 55 -13.44 -6.10 4.24
C GLY A 55 -13.56 -5.42 5.59
N ILE A 56 -12.57 -4.62 5.96
CA ILE A 56 -12.53 -3.90 7.24
C ILE A 56 -13.71 -2.93 7.33
N ALA A 57 -14.31 -2.84 8.53
CA ALA A 57 -15.40 -1.91 8.83
C ALA A 57 -16.62 -2.05 7.89
N GLY A 58 -16.83 -3.24 7.34
CA GLY A 58 -17.98 -3.49 6.45
C GLY A 58 -17.81 -2.95 5.04
N MET A 59 -16.62 -2.49 4.67
CA MET A 59 -16.33 -1.99 3.32
C MET A 59 -15.53 -3.04 2.55
N ASP A 60 -16.13 -3.61 1.50
CA ASP A 60 -15.56 -4.73 0.75
C ASP A 60 -14.18 -4.45 0.15
N THR A 61 -13.88 -3.19 -0.15
CA THR A 61 -12.61 -2.77 -0.75
C THR A 61 -11.63 -2.16 0.25
N ALA A 62 -11.95 -2.19 1.55
CA ALA A 62 -11.03 -1.76 2.61
C ALA A 62 -10.18 -2.93 3.10
N PHE A 63 -8.97 -2.63 3.53
CA PHE A 63 -8.09 -3.65 4.10
C PHE A 63 -7.18 -3.08 5.18
N ARG A 64 -6.61 -3.98 5.96
CA ARG A 64 -5.53 -3.68 6.90
C ARG A 64 -4.47 -4.75 6.75
N ALA A 65 -3.23 -4.35 6.52
CA ALA A 65 -2.10 -5.25 6.36
C ALA A 65 -1.06 -4.93 7.43
N VAL A 66 -0.60 -5.95 8.15
CA VAL A 66 0.29 -5.80 9.30
C VAL A 66 1.56 -6.62 9.09
N TRP A 67 2.70 -6.01 9.37
CA TRP A 67 3.97 -6.70 9.49
C TRP A 67 4.63 -6.27 10.81
N LYS A 68 5.03 -7.25 11.61
CA LYS A 68 5.56 -7.03 12.95
C LYS A 68 7.01 -7.48 13.02
N HIS A 69 7.88 -6.61 13.55
CA HIS A 69 9.28 -6.91 13.79
C HIS A 69 9.57 -6.84 15.29
N GLY A 70 9.75 -8.02 15.91
CA GLY A 70 9.94 -8.11 17.34
C GLY A 70 8.67 -7.86 18.14
N GLU A 71 8.82 -7.66 19.44
CA GLU A 71 7.72 -7.41 20.37
C GLU A 71 7.78 -5.99 20.90
N GLY A 72 6.65 -5.28 20.88
CA GLY A 72 6.54 -3.91 21.34
C GLY A 72 7.04 -2.90 20.31
N GLY A 73 7.40 -1.72 20.77
CA GLY A 73 7.82 -0.62 19.91
C GLY A 73 6.66 0.10 19.24
N PRO A 74 6.95 1.09 18.38
CA PRO A 74 5.92 1.86 17.72
C PRO A 74 5.21 1.05 16.64
N ASN A 75 3.94 1.40 16.41
CA ASN A 75 3.15 0.93 15.28
C ASN A 75 2.99 2.10 14.31
N ILE A 76 3.59 1.98 13.14
CA ILE A 76 3.57 3.03 12.12
C ILE A 76 2.42 2.73 11.17
N GLY A 77 1.43 3.63 11.13
CA GLY A 77 0.29 3.51 10.22
C GLY A 77 0.55 4.27 8.92
N LEU A 78 0.31 3.61 7.80
CA LEU A 78 0.42 4.20 6.47
C LEU A 78 -0.95 4.10 5.79
N LEU A 79 -1.46 5.21 5.28
CA LEU A 79 -2.75 5.26 4.60
C LEU A 79 -2.56 5.06 3.10
N CYS A 80 -3.31 4.13 2.53
CA CYS A 80 -3.24 3.76 1.12
C CYS A 80 -4.58 4.08 0.47
N GLU A 81 -4.61 5.06 -0.42
CA GLU A 81 -5.79 5.52 -1.15
C GLU A 81 -5.69 5.07 -2.60
N TYR A 82 -6.81 4.72 -3.23
CA TYR A 82 -6.80 4.16 -4.58
C TYR A 82 -8.08 4.39 -5.38
N ASP A 83 -8.99 5.21 -4.88
CA ASP A 83 -10.19 5.57 -5.61
C ASP A 83 -9.93 6.67 -6.65
N ALA A 84 -10.70 6.64 -7.73
CA ALA A 84 -10.68 7.63 -8.80
C ALA A 84 -11.89 8.55 -8.70
N LEU A 85 -11.82 9.67 -9.40
CA LEU A 85 -12.94 10.61 -9.51
C LEU A 85 -13.94 10.15 -10.55
N ALA A 86 -15.22 10.22 -10.23
CA ALA A 86 -16.28 9.86 -11.16
C ALA A 86 -16.22 10.74 -12.42
N GLY A 87 -16.13 10.12 -13.59
CA GLY A 87 -16.08 10.80 -14.88
C GLY A 87 -14.75 11.47 -15.23
N LEU A 88 -13.78 11.47 -14.32
CA LEU A 88 -12.48 12.11 -14.54
C LEU A 88 -11.29 11.14 -14.45
N GLY A 89 -11.50 9.97 -13.87
CA GLY A 89 -10.40 9.03 -13.64
C GLY A 89 -9.49 9.47 -12.51
N HIS A 90 -8.21 9.10 -12.58
CA HIS A 90 -7.23 9.40 -11.54
C HIS A 90 -6.65 10.82 -11.65
N ALA A 91 -7.52 11.82 -11.62
CA ALA A 91 -7.10 13.22 -11.68
C ALA A 91 -6.46 13.73 -10.38
N CYS A 92 -6.77 13.11 -9.24
CA CYS A 92 -6.16 13.44 -7.94
C CYS A 92 -4.84 12.71 -7.69
N GLY A 93 -4.50 11.69 -8.49
CA GLY A 93 -3.22 11.00 -8.36
C GLY A 93 -3.21 9.78 -7.45
N HIS A 94 -4.37 9.26 -7.02
CA HIS A 94 -4.42 8.07 -6.16
C HIS A 94 -3.84 6.82 -6.82
N HIS A 95 -3.77 6.76 -8.14
CA HIS A 95 -3.09 5.67 -8.85
C HIS A 95 -1.61 5.55 -8.46
N MET A 96 -0.97 6.66 -8.05
CA MET A 96 0.41 6.68 -7.57
C MET A 96 0.51 6.49 -6.07
N GLN A 97 -0.49 6.95 -5.33
CA GLN A 97 -0.47 6.99 -3.87
C GLN A 97 -0.40 5.59 -3.26
N GLY A 98 -1.25 4.66 -3.73
CA GLY A 98 -1.22 3.27 -3.29
C GLY A 98 0.15 2.62 -3.51
N PRO A 99 0.66 2.57 -4.75
CA PRO A 99 2.00 2.02 -5.01
C PRO A 99 3.12 2.69 -4.21
N ALA A 100 3.08 4.01 -4.01
CA ALA A 100 4.08 4.72 -3.21
C ALA A 100 4.07 4.22 -1.75
N ILE A 101 2.89 4.02 -1.18
CA ILE A 101 2.75 3.48 0.18
C ILE A 101 3.26 2.04 0.27
N LEU A 102 2.98 1.21 -0.73
CA LEU A 102 3.55 -0.14 -0.76
C LEU A 102 5.07 -0.13 -0.79
N GLY A 103 5.65 0.76 -1.57
CA GLY A 103 7.11 0.94 -1.63
C GLY A 103 7.68 1.36 -0.28
N ALA A 104 7.04 2.29 0.40
CA ALA A 104 7.45 2.74 1.74
C ALA A 104 7.36 1.61 2.77
N ALA A 105 6.26 0.86 2.77
CA ALA A 105 6.06 -0.27 3.67
C ALA A 105 7.12 -1.37 3.46
N LYS A 106 7.39 -1.72 2.21
CA LYS A 106 8.43 -2.68 1.87
C LYS A 106 9.81 -2.20 2.29
N ALA A 107 10.12 -0.93 2.05
CA ALA A 107 11.42 -0.37 2.42
C ALA A 107 11.64 -0.43 3.93
N LEU A 108 10.63 -0.08 4.73
CA LEU A 108 10.70 -0.18 6.18
C LEU A 108 10.85 -1.63 6.66
N LYS A 109 10.20 -2.57 6.00
CA LYS A 109 10.35 -3.99 6.29
C LYS A 109 11.77 -4.47 5.95
N ASP A 110 12.25 -4.16 4.75
CA ASP A 110 13.56 -4.62 4.27
C ASP A 110 14.72 -4.01 5.07
N ALA A 111 14.53 -2.83 5.62
CA ALA A 111 15.53 -2.17 6.44
C ALA A 111 15.88 -2.96 7.70
N ALA A 112 14.94 -3.75 8.22
CA ALA A 112 15.12 -4.60 9.40
C ALA A 112 15.83 -3.85 10.52
N ILE A 113 15.31 -2.69 10.88
CA ILE A 113 15.88 -1.79 11.89
C ILE A 113 16.09 -2.56 13.19
N ASP A 114 17.23 -2.36 13.85
CA ASP A 114 17.59 -3.07 15.09
C ASP A 114 16.82 -2.51 16.29
N ALA A 115 15.50 -2.63 16.24
CA ALA A 115 14.56 -2.22 17.28
C ALA A 115 13.20 -2.84 16.94
N PRO A 116 12.32 -3.08 17.92
CA PRO A 116 10.98 -3.60 17.61
C PRO A 116 10.10 -2.49 17.01
N TYR A 117 9.32 -2.85 15.99
CA TYR A 117 8.32 -1.95 15.39
C TYR A 117 7.30 -2.76 14.60
N THR A 118 6.17 -2.14 14.35
CA THR A 118 5.10 -2.72 13.53
C THR A 118 4.76 -1.74 12.42
N ILE A 119 4.50 -2.25 11.22
CA ILE A 119 4.01 -1.47 10.08
C ILE A 119 2.57 -1.92 9.81
N THR A 120 1.65 -0.97 9.77
CA THR A 120 0.26 -1.24 9.40
C THR A 120 -0.11 -0.39 8.20
N VAL A 121 -0.51 -1.05 7.11
CA VAL A 121 -1.02 -0.37 5.91
C VAL A 121 -2.53 -0.47 5.94
N TYR A 122 -3.20 0.68 5.90
CA TYR A 122 -4.65 0.77 5.84
C TYR A 122 -5.08 1.10 4.42
N GLY A 123 -5.84 0.22 3.80
CA GLY A 123 -6.51 0.50 2.53
C GLY A 123 -7.78 1.28 2.82
N THR A 124 -7.79 2.55 2.45
CA THR A 124 -8.86 3.50 2.77
C THR A 124 -9.61 3.86 1.49
N PRO A 125 -10.69 3.10 1.15
CA PRO A 125 -11.47 3.35 -0.06
C PRO A 125 -12.32 4.61 0.06
N ALA A 126 -12.76 5.12 -1.10
CA ALA A 126 -13.72 6.23 -1.17
C ALA A 126 -13.25 7.50 -0.43
N GLU A 127 -11.98 7.87 -0.62
CA GLU A 127 -11.44 9.09 0.00
C GLU A 127 -12.05 10.35 -0.64
N GLU A 128 -12.33 10.30 -1.96
CA GLU A 128 -12.96 11.40 -2.68
C GLU A 128 -14.42 11.59 -2.24
#